data_b1265d554871b64174ff84e7a7550ea0
#
_entry.id   b1265d554871b64174ff84e7a7550ea0
#
_cell.length_a   1.000
_cell.length_b   1.000
_cell.length_c   1.000
_cell.angle_alpha   90.00
_cell.angle_beta   90.00
_cell.angle_gamma   90.00
#
_symmetry.space_group_name_H-M   'P 1'
#
loop_
_entity.id
_entity.type
_entity.pdbx_description
1 polymer ?
#
loop_
_entity_poly.entity_id
_entity_poly.type
_entity_poly.pdbx_seq_one_letter_code
_entity_poly.pdbx_strand_id
1 'polypeptide(L)'
;MLNTAAALIARSNQLIARVVSWGVLAMVLIYALLVALRYGADWGSIALQESVTYLHALVFMGAAAAGLSLDQHVRVDVLSSRWSARRKQWVDLAGHLLFLLPFAGFLLWAAWDYVGDSWSRGETSREPGGLPYVYLLKSLILVMAVQLALQALAGATQLLNKLRGAG
;
A
#
# COMPACT_ATOMS: atom_id res chain seq x y z
N MET A 1 -16.72 -8.36 -19.22
CA MET A 1 -16.85 -8.53 -17.75
C MET A 1 -15.50 -8.48 -17.04
N LEU A 2 -14.50 -9.31 -17.37
CA LEU A 2 -13.18 -9.31 -16.68
C LEU A 2 -12.42 -7.98 -16.80
N ASN A 3 -12.47 -7.31 -17.95
CA ASN A 3 -11.84 -5.99 -18.13
C ASN A 3 -12.50 -4.89 -17.28
N THR A 4 -13.82 -4.99 -17.07
CA THR A 4 -14.56 -4.04 -16.23
C THR A 4 -14.17 -4.21 -14.76
N ALA A 5 -14.05 -5.45 -14.28
CA ALA A 5 -13.60 -5.73 -12.90
C ALA A 5 -12.16 -5.25 -12.67
N ALA A 6 -11.25 -5.54 -13.59
CA ALA A 6 -9.86 -5.07 -13.50
C ALA A 6 -9.75 -3.53 -13.49
N ALA A 7 -10.58 -2.85 -14.30
CA ALA A 7 -10.64 -1.39 -14.32
C ALA A 7 -11.20 -0.82 -13.00
N LEU A 8 -12.21 -1.47 -12.41
CA LEU A 8 -12.76 -1.07 -11.12
C LEU A 8 -11.73 -1.20 -10.00
N ILE A 9 -10.99 -2.32 -9.94
CA ILE A 9 -9.92 -2.52 -8.95
C ILE A 9 -8.86 -1.43 -9.07
N ALA A 10 -8.38 -1.15 -10.29
CA ALA A 10 -7.39 -0.11 -10.51
C ALA A 10 -7.91 1.28 -10.10
N ARG A 11 -9.16 1.63 -10.45
CA ARG A 11 -9.79 2.89 -10.05
C ARG A 11 -9.97 3.02 -8.54
N SER A 12 -10.38 1.93 -7.87
CA SER A 12 -10.50 1.90 -6.41
C SER A 12 -9.15 2.15 -5.73
N ASN A 13 -8.09 1.47 -6.17
CA ASN A 13 -6.74 1.68 -5.65
C ASN A 13 -6.25 3.12 -5.87
N GLN A 14 -6.52 3.70 -7.06
CA GLN A 14 -6.16 5.10 -7.35
C GLN A 14 -6.96 6.10 -6.50
N LEU A 15 -8.24 5.82 -6.25
CA LEU A 15 -9.07 6.65 -5.37
C LEU A 15 -8.56 6.60 -3.93
N ILE A 16 -8.27 5.40 -3.42
CA ILE A 16 -7.68 5.22 -2.07
C ILE A 16 -6.37 6.00 -1.99
N ALA A 17 -5.46 5.84 -2.95
CA ALA A 17 -4.18 6.57 -2.96
C ALA A 17 -4.38 8.08 -2.96
N ARG A 18 -5.33 8.60 -3.73
CA ARG A 18 -5.63 10.04 -3.78
C ARG A 18 -6.16 10.55 -2.43
N VAL A 19 -7.02 9.78 -1.78
CA VAL A 19 -7.58 10.16 -0.46
C VAL A 19 -6.48 10.12 0.61
N VAL A 20 -5.72 9.02 0.69
CA VAL A 20 -4.69 8.88 1.73
C VAL A 20 -3.52 9.83 1.52
N SER A 21 -3.25 10.30 0.29
CA SER A 21 -2.16 11.25 0.01
C SER A 21 -2.34 12.59 0.75
N TRP A 22 -3.56 13.00 1.10
CA TRP A 22 -3.81 14.15 1.97
C TRP A 22 -3.20 13.97 3.37
N GLY A 23 -2.96 12.72 3.77
CA GLY A 23 -2.21 12.40 4.99
C GLY A 23 -0.81 12.98 5.01
N VAL A 24 -0.16 13.18 3.84
CA VAL A 24 1.16 13.83 3.77
C VAL A 24 1.08 15.28 4.26
N LEU A 25 0.07 16.03 3.81
CA LEU A 25 -0.14 17.40 4.29
C LEU A 25 -0.46 17.41 5.79
N ALA A 26 -1.32 16.49 6.25
CA ALA A 26 -1.63 16.37 7.67
C ALA A 26 -0.37 16.08 8.50
N MET A 27 0.51 15.18 8.05
CA MET A 27 1.79 14.89 8.72
C MET A 27 2.67 16.14 8.84
N VAL A 28 2.79 16.91 7.77
CA VAL A 28 3.58 18.17 7.78
C VAL A 28 3.01 19.16 8.80
N LEU A 29 1.69 19.34 8.81
CA LEU A 29 1.03 20.27 9.75
C LEU A 29 1.17 19.80 11.21
N ILE A 30 1.03 18.49 11.47
CA ILE A 30 1.21 17.94 12.82
C ILE A 30 2.65 18.10 13.27
N TYR A 31 3.64 17.82 12.40
CA TYR A 31 5.04 18.04 12.76
C TYR A 31 5.36 19.52 13.01
N ALA A 32 4.87 20.42 12.17
CA ALA A 32 5.04 21.85 12.40
C ALA A 32 4.44 22.30 13.74
N LEU A 33 3.22 21.81 14.06
CA LEU A 33 2.58 22.04 15.35
C LEU A 33 3.40 21.49 16.52
N LEU A 34 3.89 20.25 16.43
CA LEU A 34 4.73 19.62 17.46
C LEU A 34 5.99 20.43 17.73
N VAL A 35 6.66 20.92 16.68
CA VAL A 35 7.85 21.75 16.81
C VAL A 35 7.52 23.08 17.47
N ALA A 36 6.44 23.75 17.01
CA ALA A 36 6.01 25.03 17.57
C ALA A 36 5.65 24.92 19.07
N LEU A 37 4.91 23.86 19.47
CA LEU A 37 4.53 23.63 20.86
C LEU A 37 5.75 23.27 21.73
N ARG A 38 6.68 22.46 21.21
CA ARG A 38 7.87 22.06 21.96
C ARG A 38 8.78 23.24 22.26
N TYR A 39 9.04 24.10 21.29
CA TYR A 39 9.96 25.24 21.47
C TYR A 39 9.27 26.51 21.96
N GLY A 40 7.96 26.68 21.71
CA GLY A 40 7.22 27.86 22.14
C GLY A 40 6.54 27.73 23.51
N ALA A 41 6.14 26.51 23.92
CA ALA A 41 5.36 26.26 25.11
C ALA A 41 5.96 25.16 26.02
N ASP A 42 7.13 24.64 25.67
CA ASP A 42 7.77 23.48 26.34
C ASP A 42 6.82 22.28 26.53
N TRP A 43 5.97 22.06 25.52
CA TRP A 43 4.94 21.02 25.55
C TRP A 43 5.16 19.99 24.44
N GLY A 44 5.00 18.72 24.79
CA GLY A 44 5.10 17.60 23.86
C GLY A 44 3.99 16.59 24.07
N SER A 45 3.60 15.90 22.98
CA SER A 45 2.60 14.84 23.02
C SER A 45 3.07 13.63 22.24
N ILE A 46 3.15 12.48 22.92
CA ILE A 46 3.48 11.20 22.30
C ILE A 46 2.37 10.79 21.35
N ALA A 47 1.10 10.99 21.71
CA ALA A 47 -0.02 10.68 20.85
C ALA A 47 0.03 11.42 19.50
N LEU A 48 0.42 12.71 19.49
CA LEU A 48 0.63 13.45 18.25
C LEU A 48 1.80 12.94 17.43
N GLN A 49 2.91 12.55 18.07
CA GLN A 49 4.05 11.92 17.35
C GLN A 49 3.65 10.59 16.73
N GLU A 50 2.95 9.74 17.47
CA GLU A 50 2.45 8.47 16.96
C GLU A 50 1.42 8.64 15.85
N SER A 51 0.56 9.68 15.91
CA SER A 51 -0.41 9.96 14.85
C SER A 51 0.27 10.19 13.49
N VAL A 52 1.47 10.78 13.47
CA VAL A 52 2.26 10.90 12.24
C VAL A 52 2.72 9.53 11.74
N THR A 53 3.13 8.63 12.64
CA THR A 53 3.49 7.25 12.26
C THR A 53 2.30 6.51 11.67
N TYR A 54 1.10 6.65 12.24
CA TYR A 54 -0.13 6.06 11.72
C TYR A 54 -0.50 6.62 10.34
N LEU A 55 -0.41 7.94 10.17
CA LEU A 55 -0.65 8.58 8.87
C LEU A 55 0.39 8.14 7.84
N HIS A 56 1.66 8.03 8.21
CA HIS A 56 2.71 7.54 7.33
C HIS A 56 2.42 6.12 6.86
N ALA A 57 2.09 5.21 7.78
CA ALA A 57 1.72 3.85 7.44
C ALA A 57 0.48 3.78 6.54
N LEU A 58 -0.55 4.59 6.83
CA LEU A 58 -1.76 4.69 6.03
C LEU A 58 -1.46 5.15 4.59
N VAL A 59 -0.66 6.21 4.44
CA VAL A 59 -0.27 6.74 3.11
C VAL A 59 0.56 5.71 2.35
N PHE A 60 1.59 5.17 2.98
CA PHE A 60 2.51 4.24 2.33
C PHE A 60 1.81 2.95 1.91
N MET A 61 1.11 2.30 2.85
CA MET A 61 0.43 1.02 2.59
C MET A 61 -0.81 1.19 1.73
N GLY A 62 -1.58 2.27 1.94
CA GLY A 62 -2.79 2.54 1.17
C GLY A 62 -2.53 2.92 -0.29
N ALA A 63 -1.36 3.52 -0.60
CA ALA A 63 -1.01 3.90 -1.96
C ALA A 63 -0.22 2.83 -2.73
N ALA A 64 0.28 1.79 -2.07
CA ALA A 64 1.18 0.80 -2.67
C ALA A 64 0.62 0.14 -3.95
N ALA A 65 -0.63 -0.29 -3.93
CA ALA A 65 -1.27 -0.93 -5.09
C ALA A 65 -1.56 0.05 -6.24
N ALA A 66 -1.78 1.33 -5.95
CA ALA A 66 -1.98 2.35 -6.98
C ALA A 66 -0.70 2.61 -7.78
N GLY A 67 0.47 2.60 -7.14
CA GLY A 67 1.76 2.70 -7.81
C GLY A 67 1.95 1.61 -8.88
N LEU A 68 1.47 0.40 -8.62
CA LEU A 68 1.47 -0.70 -9.60
C LEU A 68 0.53 -0.43 -10.77
N SER A 69 -0.67 0.10 -10.50
CA SER A 69 -1.66 0.37 -11.54
C SER A 69 -1.26 1.50 -12.49
N LEU A 70 -0.44 2.45 -12.01
CA LEU A 70 0.03 3.61 -12.74
C LEU A 70 1.41 3.42 -13.38
N ASP A 71 1.98 2.20 -13.28
CA ASP A 71 3.32 1.88 -13.79
C ASP A 71 4.43 2.80 -13.25
N GLN A 72 4.27 3.29 -12.02
CA GLN A 72 5.18 4.24 -11.36
C GLN A 72 6.35 3.56 -10.65
N HIS A 73 6.41 2.22 -10.66
CA HIS A 73 7.53 1.49 -10.09
C HIS A 73 8.76 1.61 -10.99
N VAL A 74 9.91 1.86 -10.36
CA VAL A 74 11.18 1.94 -11.06
C VAL A 74 11.45 0.63 -11.78
N ARG A 75 11.55 0.68 -13.11
CA ARG A 75 11.92 -0.48 -13.94
C ARG A 75 13.40 -0.40 -14.26
N VAL A 76 14.09 -1.52 -14.12
CA VAL A 76 15.49 -1.62 -14.57
C VAL A 76 15.49 -1.86 -16.08
N ASP A 77 15.38 -0.76 -16.86
CA ASP A 77 15.23 -0.83 -18.31
C ASP A 77 16.51 -1.26 -19.05
N VAL A 78 17.64 -1.32 -18.36
CA VAL A 78 18.93 -1.71 -18.97
C VAL A 78 18.84 -3.07 -19.67
N LEU A 79 18.15 -4.03 -19.09
CA LEU A 79 17.95 -5.36 -19.67
C LEU A 79 16.77 -5.44 -20.63
N SER A 80 15.72 -4.66 -20.36
CA SER A 80 14.44 -4.76 -21.07
C SER A 80 14.32 -3.79 -22.25
N SER A 81 15.22 -2.80 -22.39
CA SER A 81 15.15 -1.78 -23.45
C SER A 81 15.11 -2.36 -24.88
N ARG A 82 15.81 -3.47 -25.09
CA ARG A 82 15.92 -4.16 -26.39
C ARG A 82 14.84 -5.24 -26.61
N TRP A 83 13.93 -5.46 -25.66
CA TRP A 83 12.92 -6.50 -25.78
C TRP A 83 11.71 -6.03 -26.59
N SER A 84 11.13 -6.96 -27.36
CA SER A 84 9.85 -6.72 -28.04
C SER A 84 8.71 -6.46 -27.03
N ALA A 85 7.71 -5.70 -27.42
CA ALA A 85 6.54 -5.41 -26.58
C ALA A 85 5.88 -6.69 -26.03
N ARG A 86 5.79 -7.74 -26.87
CA ARG A 86 5.20 -9.03 -26.48
C ARG A 86 6.04 -9.73 -25.39
N ARG A 87 7.38 -9.67 -25.47
CA ARG A 87 8.27 -10.24 -24.45
C ARG A 87 8.12 -9.49 -23.12
N LYS A 88 8.04 -8.17 -23.15
CA LYS A 88 7.79 -7.35 -21.93
C LYS A 88 6.47 -7.76 -21.28
N GLN A 89 5.39 -7.92 -22.05
CA GLN A 89 4.09 -8.36 -21.54
C GLN A 89 4.13 -9.74 -20.87
N TRP A 90 4.87 -10.70 -21.42
CA TRP A 90 5.05 -12.02 -20.79
C TRP A 90 5.83 -11.95 -19.48
N VAL A 91 6.88 -11.14 -19.43
CA VAL A 91 7.67 -10.94 -18.20
C VAL A 91 6.83 -10.24 -17.13
N ASP A 92 6.07 -9.21 -17.51
CA ASP A 92 5.16 -8.52 -16.59
C ASP A 92 4.07 -9.48 -16.07
N LEU A 93 3.51 -10.33 -16.93
CA LEU A 93 2.54 -11.35 -16.51
C LEU A 93 3.16 -12.35 -15.52
N ALA A 94 4.36 -12.84 -15.81
CA ALA A 94 5.10 -13.71 -14.89
C ALA A 94 5.38 -13.00 -13.56
N GLY A 95 5.77 -11.71 -13.59
CA GLY A 95 5.95 -10.88 -12.41
C GLY A 95 4.70 -10.79 -11.53
N HIS A 96 3.54 -10.59 -12.14
CA HIS A 96 2.27 -10.56 -11.40
C HIS A 96 1.91 -11.92 -10.78
N LEU A 97 2.07 -13.03 -11.52
CA LEU A 97 1.60 -14.34 -11.08
C LEU A 97 2.59 -15.09 -10.20
N LEU A 98 3.91 -14.98 -10.47
CA LEU A 98 4.95 -15.76 -9.79
C LEU A 98 5.62 -15.00 -8.63
N PHE A 99 5.53 -13.67 -8.61
CA PHE A 99 6.15 -12.86 -7.56
C PHE A 99 5.13 -12.06 -6.76
N LEU A 100 4.36 -11.18 -7.42
CA LEU A 100 3.49 -10.27 -6.69
C LEU A 100 2.33 -11.00 -5.99
N LEU A 101 1.65 -11.91 -6.66
CA LEU A 101 0.53 -12.65 -6.08
C LEU A 101 0.97 -13.60 -4.95
N PRO A 102 2.04 -14.42 -5.09
CA PRO A 102 2.56 -15.21 -3.98
C PRO A 102 3.08 -14.35 -2.82
N PHE A 103 3.73 -13.23 -3.10
CA PHE A 103 4.18 -12.29 -2.07
C PHE A 103 3.01 -11.70 -1.27
N ALA A 104 1.95 -11.25 -1.96
CA ALA A 104 0.75 -10.75 -1.29
C ALA A 104 0.06 -11.86 -0.47
N GLY A 105 0.00 -13.09 -1.01
CA GLY A 105 -0.51 -14.26 -0.29
C GLY A 105 0.31 -14.60 0.95
N PHE A 106 1.64 -14.54 0.84
CA PHE A 106 2.54 -14.72 1.99
C PHE A 106 2.31 -13.65 3.05
N LEU A 107 2.16 -12.38 2.66
CA LEU A 107 1.88 -11.29 3.60
C LEU A 107 0.55 -11.51 4.33
N LEU A 108 -0.50 -11.93 3.60
CA LEU A 108 -1.79 -12.24 4.20
C LEU A 108 -1.68 -13.37 5.22
N TRP A 109 -0.99 -14.44 4.87
CA TRP A 109 -0.78 -15.57 5.76
C TRP A 109 0.06 -15.22 6.98
N ALA A 110 1.21 -14.57 6.78
CA ALA A 110 2.12 -14.23 7.87
C ALA A 110 1.58 -13.17 8.82
N ALA A 111 0.79 -12.21 8.31
CA ALA A 111 0.22 -11.14 9.14
C ALA A 111 -1.11 -11.51 9.80
N TRP A 112 -1.74 -12.63 9.41
CA TRP A 112 -3.09 -12.97 9.90
C TRP A 112 -3.15 -13.12 11.42
N ASP A 113 -2.34 -14.01 11.96
CA ASP A 113 -2.30 -14.25 13.41
C ASP A 113 -1.74 -13.04 14.16
N TYR A 114 -0.73 -12.37 13.59
CA TYR A 114 -0.15 -11.16 14.17
C TYR A 114 -1.17 -10.03 14.37
N VAL A 115 -2.04 -9.82 13.37
CA VAL A 115 -3.12 -8.82 13.46
C VAL A 115 -4.24 -9.32 14.35
N GLY A 116 -4.63 -10.59 14.21
CA GLY A 116 -5.67 -11.22 15.03
C GLY A 116 -5.36 -11.15 16.53
N ASP A 117 -4.12 -11.46 16.90
CA ASP A 117 -3.62 -11.33 18.28
C ASP A 117 -3.65 -9.90 18.80
N SER A 118 -3.33 -8.93 17.95
CA SER A 118 -3.38 -7.52 18.30
C SER A 118 -4.81 -7.05 18.59
N TRP A 119 -5.78 -7.50 17.79
CA TRP A 119 -7.19 -7.24 17.99
C TRP A 119 -7.75 -7.91 19.25
N SER A 120 -7.40 -9.18 19.49
CA SER A 120 -7.90 -9.93 20.64
C SER A 120 -7.47 -9.30 21.98
N ARG A 121 -6.30 -8.65 22.00
CA ARG A 121 -5.75 -7.98 23.19
C ARG A 121 -6.09 -6.49 23.26
N GLY A 122 -6.72 -5.91 22.24
CA GLY A 122 -6.92 -4.47 22.14
C GLY A 122 -5.59 -3.71 22.27
N GLU A 123 -4.57 -4.11 21.50
CA GLU A 123 -3.19 -3.66 21.68
C GLU A 123 -3.07 -2.14 21.61
N THR A 124 -2.45 -1.57 22.63
CA THR A 124 -2.21 -0.13 22.77
C THR A 124 -0.72 0.19 22.59
N SER A 125 -0.38 1.47 22.45
CA SER A 125 1.02 1.92 22.47
C SER A 125 1.72 1.47 23.76
N ARG A 126 3.01 1.21 23.66
CA ARG A 126 3.88 0.94 24.80
C ARG A 126 4.36 2.21 25.50
N GLU A 127 4.21 3.35 24.84
CA GLU A 127 4.63 4.64 25.37
C GLU A 127 3.53 5.27 26.24
N PRO A 128 3.86 5.81 27.41
CA PRO A 128 2.90 6.51 28.26
C PRO A 128 2.29 7.70 27.52
N GLY A 129 0.97 7.74 27.41
CA GLY A 129 0.25 8.78 26.64
C GLY A 129 0.26 8.61 25.13
N GLY A 130 0.66 7.43 24.62
CA GLY A 130 0.55 7.07 23.23
C GLY A 130 -0.88 6.66 22.80
N LEU A 131 -1.07 6.34 21.52
CA LEU A 131 -2.37 6.01 20.94
C LEU A 131 -2.82 4.57 21.28
N PRO A 132 -4.08 4.36 21.68
CA PRO A 132 -4.58 3.03 22.05
C PRO A 132 -5.10 2.23 20.83
N TYR A 133 -4.50 2.38 19.64
CA TYR A 133 -5.05 1.82 18.39
C TYR A 133 -4.03 1.04 17.56
N VAL A 134 -3.04 0.40 18.19
CA VAL A 134 -1.97 -0.35 17.49
C VAL A 134 -2.55 -1.46 16.62
N TYR A 135 -3.65 -2.09 17.01
CA TYR A 135 -4.37 -3.09 16.22
C TYR A 135 -4.87 -2.54 14.87
N LEU A 136 -5.29 -1.24 14.81
CA LEU A 136 -5.67 -0.60 13.54
C LEU A 136 -4.44 -0.36 12.66
N LEU A 137 -3.33 0.10 13.24
CA LEU A 137 -2.07 0.27 12.51
C LEU A 137 -1.62 -1.05 11.87
N LYS A 138 -1.65 -2.15 12.62
CA LYS A 138 -1.29 -3.49 12.13
C LYS A 138 -2.24 -3.98 11.04
N SER A 139 -3.53 -3.64 11.11
CA SER A 139 -4.53 -4.02 10.11
C SER A 139 -4.22 -3.46 8.71
N LEU A 140 -3.46 -2.35 8.61
CA LEU A 140 -3.03 -1.80 7.33
C LEU A 140 -2.18 -2.79 6.53
N ILE A 141 -1.47 -3.71 7.19
CA ILE A 141 -0.68 -4.76 6.51
C ILE A 141 -1.61 -5.68 5.72
N LEU A 142 -2.72 -6.13 6.32
CA LEU A 142 -3.70 -6.98 5.63
C LEU A 142 -4.40 -6.22 4.50
N VAL A 143 -4.77 -4.95 4.74
CA VAL A 143 -5.38 -4.09 3.71
C VAL A 143 -4.45 -3.95 2.51
N MET A 144 -3.17 -3.64 2.73
CA MET A 144 -2.17 -3.54 1.67
C MET A 144 -2.01 -4.86 0.92
N ALA A 145 -1.92 -5.98 1.63
CA ALA A 145 -1.74 -7.30 1.01
C ALA A 145 -2.95 -7.67 0.13
N VAL A 146 -4.18 -7.38 0.58
CA VAL A 146 -5.40 -7.57 -0.23
C VAL A 146 -5.36 -6.68 -1.47
N GLN A 147 -5.02 -5.39 -1.33
CA GLN A 147 -4.94 -4.47 -2.46
C GLN A 147 -3.90 -4.93 -3.50
N LEU A 148 -2.72 -5.39 -3.04
CA LEU A 148 -1.67 -5.92 -3.91
C LEU A 148 -2.13 -7.19 -4.65
N ALA A 149 -2.78 -8.12 -3.95
CA ALA A 149 -3.32 -9.35 -4.57
C ALA A 149 -4.37 -9.02 -5.64
N LEU A 150 -5.33 -8.14 -5.33
CA LEU A 150 -6.35 -7.70 -6.28
C LEU A 150 -5.72 -6.99 -7.49
N GLN A 151 -4.71 -6.14 -7.28
CA GLN A 151 -4.01 -5.45 -8.35
C GLN A 151 -3.18 -6.42 -9.20
N ALA A 152 -2.56 -7.44 -8.61
CA ALA A 152 -1.85 -8.49 -9.35
C ALA A 152 -2.80 -9.24 -10.30
N LEU A 153 -3.98 -9.64 -9.81
CA LEU A 153 -5.01 -10.30 -10.62
C LEU A 153 -5.54 -9.38 -11.72
N ALA A 154 -5.80 -8.10 -11.41
CA ALA A 154 -6.25 -7.12 -12.39
C ALA A 154 -5.20 -6.89 -13.49
N GLY A 155 -3.93 -6.72 -13.12
CA GLY A 155 -2.82 -6.58 -14.07
C GLY A 155 -2.64 -7.81 -14.95
N ALA A 156 -2.65 -9.01 -14.35
CA ALA A 156 -2.54 -10.26 -15.08
C ALA A 156 -3.68 -10.43 -16.11
N THR A 157 -4.93 -10.14 -15.74
CA THR A 157 -6.07 -10.23 -16.67
C THR A 157 -5.95 -9.25 -17.83
N GLN A 158 -5.50 -8.02 -17.58
CA GLN A 158 -5.28 -7.02 -18.65
C GLN A 158 -4.17 -7.44 -19.60
N LEU A 159 -3.06 -7.98 -19.10
CA LEU A 159 -1.95 -8.47 -19.90
C LEU A 159 -2.35 -9.68 -20.76
N LEU A 160 -3.08 -10.63 -20.18
CA LEU A 160 -3.61 -11.79 -20.92
C LEU A 160 -4.50 -11.38 -22.09
N ASN A 161 -5.36 -10.37 -21.88
CA ASN A 161 -6.23 -9.87 -22.93
C ASN A 161 -5.45 -9.16 -24.06
N LYS A 162 -4.41 -8.39 -23.70
CA LYS A 162 -3.48 -7.77 -24.67
C LYS A 162 -2.75 -8.83 -25.50
N LEU A 163 -2.24 -9.90 -24.85
CA LEU A 163 -1.54 -10.99 -25.52
C LEU A 163 -2.44 -11.80 -26.46
N ARG A 164 -3.73 -11.97 -26.11
CA ARG A 164 -4.74 -12.67 -26.95
C ARG A 164 -5.22 -11.82 -28.12
N GLY A 165 -5.32 -10.50 -27.95
CA GLY A 165 -5.77 -9.58 -29.03
C GLY A 165 -4.68 -9.18 -30.01
N ALA A 166 -3.42 -9.54 -29.77
CA ALA A 166 -2.28 -9.27 -30.64
C ALA A 166 -1.88 -10.48 -31.53
N GLY A 167 -2.67 -11.53 -31.56
CA GLY A 167 -2.59 -12.68 -32.46
C GLY A 167 -3.74 -12.68 -33.45
#